data_3976b36051e546388e3f8f63e674a83b
#
_entry.id   3976b36051e546388e3f8f63e674a83b
#
_cell.length_a   1.000
_cell.length_b   1.000
_cell.length_c   1.000
_cell.angle_alpha   90.00
_cell.angle_beta   90.00
_cell.angle_gamma   90.00
#
_symmetry.space_group_name_H-M   'P 1'
#
loop_
_entity.id
_entity.type
_entity.pdbx_description
1 polymer ?
#
loop_
_entity_poly.entity_id
_entity_poly.type
_entity_poly.pdbx_seq_one_letter_code
_entity_poly.pdbx_strand_id
1 'polypeptide(L)'
;MTMTVSPESAARMACRASGLTDRSLVPLHHHATSVFLLAAEGVVVRVSPVSQQRRLTTAVSLTRWLIANGFPATEPVDVSQPVAYEPYVVTFWRHYPQPAHGAPPSGRLGALLRTLHSLPPPPVTLPRHQPLASLKTAVESSTYLAPNQRAWLMESRQELLHAYGELDFPLGHGHIHGDAYPGNTLWDEQDVRLGDWDEAASGPREIDLANTFQGVRFGRTSAELDDFSLQYGYDIRRWPGLPLLCGIRDLHTLGSFIRRADRGDTAAAEQLSYRIETLRNTDTQAKWGSA
;
A
#
# COMPACT_ATOMS: atom_id res chain seq x y z
N MET A 1 -12.72 28.12 21.00
CA MET A 1 -12.68 26.64 20.89
C MET A 1 -12.75 26.30 19.41
N THR A 2 -11.62 26.00 18.79
CA THR A 2 -11.57 25.47 17.42
C THR A 2 -12.17 24.07 17.46
N MET A 3 -13.36 23.90 16.86
CA MET A 3 -13.97 22.56 16.72
C MET A 3 -13.02 21.71 15.89
N THR A 4 -12.47 20.69 16.50
CA THR A 4 -11.60 19.73 15.79
C THR A 4 -12.50 18.95 14.82
N VAL A 5 -12.29 19.12 13.52
CA VAL A 5 -13.02 18.37 12.49
C VAL A 5 -12.69 16.88 12.66
N SER A 6 -13.72 16.03 12.81
CA SER A 6 -13.51 14.57 12.83
C SER A 6 -13.38 14.01 11.41
N PRO A 7 -12.76 12.82 11.22
CA PRO A 7 -12.73 12.16 9.91
C PRO A 7 -14.14 11.96 9.31
N GLU A 8 -15.11 11.59 10.14
CA GLU A 8 -16.49 11.42 9.68
C GLU A 8 -17.11 12.75 9.23
N SER A 9 -16.88 13.84 9.98
CA SER A 9 -17.36 15.17 9.58
C SER A 9 -16.75 15.60 8.25
N ALA A 10 -15.44 15.38 8.05
CA ALA A 10 -14.76 15.67 6.78
C ALA A 10 -15.35 14.84 5.63
N ALA A 11 -15.62 13.54 5.86
CA ALA A 11 -16.25 12.67 4.86
C ALA A 11 -17.64 13.22 4.45
N ARG A 12 -18.50 13.55 5.43
CA ARG A 12 -19.85 14.09 5.16
C ARG A 12 -19.80 15.42 4.40
N MET A 13 -18.90 16.33 4.78
CA MET A 13 -18.73 17.61 4.11
C MET A 13 -18.25 17.41 2.67
N ALA A 14 -17.28 16.53 2.45
CA ALA A 14 -16.76 16.21 1.13
C ALA A 14 -17.84 15.55 0.22
N CYS A 15 -18.64 14.63 0.76
CA CYS A 15 -19.78 14.06 0.03
C CYS A 15 -20.74 15.14 -0.48
N ARG A 16 -21.19 16.03 0.40
CA ARG A 16 -22.10 17.13 0.02
C ARG A 16 -21.50 18.05 -1.04
N ALA A 17 -20.21 18.43 -0.88
CA ALA A 17 -19.52 19.27 -1.85
C ALA A 17 -19.35 18.60 -3.23
N SER A 18 -19.35 17.26 -3.27
CA SER A 18 -19.24 16.46 -4.49
C SER A 18 -20.61 16.02 -5.05
N GLY A 19 -21.72 16.49 -4.48
CA GLY A 19 -23.08 16.12 -4.92
C GLY A 19 -23.50 14.70 -4.53
N LEU A 20 -22.77 14.06 -3.61
CA LEU A 20 -23.09 12.73 -3.08
C LEU A 20 -23.94 12.86 -1.81
N THR A 21 -24.90 11.93 -1.59
CA THR A 21 -25.65 11.91 -0.34
C THR A 21 -24.81 11.37 0.81
N ASP A 22 -24.90 11.99 2.00
CA ASP A 22 -24.19 11.53 3.18
C ASP A 22 -25.07 10.73 4.16
N ARG A 23 -26.33 10.44 3.79
CA ARG A 23 -27.30 9.80 4.69
C ARG A 23 -26.96 8.35 5.04
N SER A 24 -26.32 7.62 4.14
CA SER A 24 -25.97 6.21 4.29
C SER A 24 -24.47 5.98 4.60
N LEU A 25 -23.77 6.98 5.14
CA LEU A 25 -22.34 6.86 5.46
C LEU A 25 -22.13 5.94 6.66
N VAL A 26 -21.48 4.78 6.43
CA VAL A 26 -21.20 3.76 7.42
C VAL A 26 -19.68 3.57 7.54
N PRO A 27 -19.09 3.54 8.75
CA PRO A 27 -17.68 3.25 8.91
C PRO A 27 -17.37 1.80 8.51
N LEU A 28 -16.31 1.58 7.71
CA LEU A 28 -15.80 0.26 7.39
C LEU A 28 -14.61 -0.11 8.30
N HIS A 29 -13.62 0.76 8.40
CA HIS A 29 -12.49 0.58 9.31
C HIS A 29 -11.79 1.90 9.58
N HIS A 30 -11.04 1.95 10.71
CA HIS A 30 -10.25 3.09 11.15
C HIS A 30 -8.84 2.62 11.51
N HIS A 31 -7.89 2.81 10.58
CA HIS A 31 -6.47 2.56 10.81
C HIS A 31 -5.65 3.84 10.56
N ALA A 32 -4.70 3.81 9.66
CA ALA A 32 -3.96 5.00 9.22
C ALA A 32 -4.85 5.98 8.43
N THR A 33 -5.84 5.45 7.74
CA THR A 33 -6.90 6.14 7.01
C THR A 33 -8.26 5.75 7.61
N SER A 34 -9.21 6.67 7.65
CA SER A 34 -10.59 6.35 7.97
C SER A 34 -11.35 6.07 6.68
N VAL A 35 -12.01 4.93 6.62
CA VAL A 35 -12.73 4.48 5.43
C VAL A 35 -14.20 4.29 5.76
N PHE A 36 -15.05 4.88 4.93
CA PHE A 36 -16.50 4.81 5.05
C PHE A 36 -17.10 4.27 3.75
N LEU A 37 -18.29 3.70 3.87
CA LEU A 37 -19.12 3.26 2.74
C LEU A 37 -20.37 4.13 2.65
N LEU A 38 -20.63 4.67 1.47
CA LEU A 38 -21.93 5.18 1.05
C LEU A 38 -22.70 4.03 0.41
N ALA A 39 -23.40 3.24 1.24
CA ALA A 39 -23.98 1.97 0.81
C ALA A 39 -25.02 2.14 -0.32
N ALA A 40 -25.82 3.20 -0.27
CA ALA A 40 -26.85 3.46 -1.29
C ALA A 40 -26.26 3.83 -2.66
N GLU A 41 -25.06 4.38 -2.70
CA GLU A 41 -24.39 4.85 -3.92
C GLU A 41 -23.28 3.90 -4.38
N GLY A 42 -22.95 2.89 -3.58
CA GLY A 42 -21.84 1.97 -3.87
C GLY A 42 -20.48 2.68 -3.92
N VAL A 43 -20.26 3.65 -3.01
CA VAL A 43 -19.05 4.48 -2.99
C VAL A 43 -18.28 4.30 -1.69
N VAL A 44 -16.99 4.05 -1.80
CA VAL A 44 -16.02 4.08 -0.69
C VAL A 44 -15.44 5.49 -0.56
N VAL A 45 -15.53 6.05 0.64
CA VAL A 45 -15.01 7.38 0.99
C VAL A 45 -13.78 7.19 1.86
N ARG A 46 -12.61 7.59 1.37
CA ARG A 46 -11.33 7.50 2.11
C ARG A 46 -10.95 8.88 2.63
N VAL A 47 -10.71 8.99 3.94
CA VAL A 47 -10.28 10.20 4.62
C VAL A 47 -8.85 10.03 5.10
N SER A 48 -7.94 10.82 4.57
CA SER A 48 -6.51 10.78 4.85
C SER A 48 -6.05 12.12 5.43
N PRO A 49 -4.87 12.19 6.09
CA PRO A 49 -4.27 13.48 6.44
C PRO A 49 -4.02 14.34 5.21
N VAL A 50 -4.24 15.66 5.32
CA VAL A 50 -4.06 16.62 4.20
C VAL A 50 -2.63 16.61 3.65
N SER A 51 -1.64 16.25 4.44
CA SER A 51 -0.25 16.07 4.00
C SER A 51 -0.10 15.04 2.85
N GLN A 52 -1.08 14.17 2.65
CA GLN A 52 -1.12 13.19 1.55
C GLN A 52 -1.80 13.71 0.28
N GLN A 53 -2.31 14.94 0.26
CA GLN A 53 -3.09 15.48 -0.86
C GLN A 53 -2.41 15.32 -2.21
N ARG A 54 -1.11 15.66 -2.32
CA ARG A 54 -0.36 15.53 -3.58
C ARG A 54 -0.30 14.08 -4.07
N ARG A 55 -0.04 13.13 -3.16
CA ARG A 55 0.02 11.71 -3.44
C ARG A 55 -1.34 11.19 -3.94
N LEU A 56 -2.42 11.55 -3.25
CA LEU A 56 -3.78 11.15 -3.62
C LEU A 56 -4.23 11.78 -4.95
N THR A 57 -3.84 13.01 -5.24
CA THR A 57 -4.07 13.62 -6.56
C THR A 57 -3.40 12.80 -7.66
N THR A 58 -2.15 12.39 -7.44
CA THR A 58 -1.41 11.52 -8.38
C THR A 58 -2.11 10.17 -8.55
N ALA A 59 -2.52 9.52 -7.45
CA ALA A 59 -3.22 8.24 -7.48
C ALA A 59 -4.53 8.31 -8.28
N VAL A 60 -5.37 9.31 -8.03
CA VAL A 60 -6.63 9.51 -8.78
C VAL A 60 -6.37 9.75 -10.28
N SER A 61 -5.39 10.57 -10.61
CA SER A 61 -5.05 10.86 -12.01
C SER A 61 -4.48 9.64 -12.73
N LEU A 62 -3.60 8.89 -12.05
CA LEU A 62 -3.01 7.66 -12.58
C LEU A 62 -4.09 6.60 -12.80
N THR A 63 -4.97 6.36 -11.85
CA THR A 63 -6.02 5.33 -11.99
C THR A 63 -7.00 5.65 -13.10
N ARG A 64 -7.38 6.92 -13.30
CA ARG A 64 -8.18 7.35 -14.45
C ARG A 64 -7.50 7.02 -15.78
N TRP A 65 -6.19 7.30 -15.87
CA TRP A 65 -5.42 6.95 -17.06
C TRP A 65 -5.29 5.44 -17.28
N LEU A 66 -5.03 4.66 -16.22
CA LEU A 66 -4.97 3.20 -16.27
C LEU A 66 -6.27 2.60 -16.82
N ILE A 67 -7.41 3.04 -16.30
CA ILE A 67 -8.74 2.60 -16.73
C ILE A 67 -8.98 2.98 -18.21
N ALA A 68 -8.63 4.19 -18.61
CA ALA A 68 -8.75 4.64 -19.99
C ALA A 68 -7.87 3.81 -20.97
N ASN A 69 -6.81 3.15 -20.47
CA ASN A 69 -5.96 2.22 -21.22
C ASN A 69 -6.35 0.75 -21.02
N GLY A 70 -7.53 0.48 -20.48
CA GLY A 70 -8.06 -0.89 -20.29
C GLY A 70 -7.45 -1.67 -19.13
N PHE A 71 -6.68 -1.02 -18.26
CA PHE A 71 -6.14 -1.69 -17.07
C PHE A 71 -7.19 -1.73 -15.95
N PRO A 72 -7.43 -2.89 -15.31
CA PRO A 72 -8.45 -3.02 -14.27
C PRO A 72 -7.97 -2.48 -12.91
N ALA A 73 -7.78 -1.17 -12.80
CA ALA A 73 -7.60 -0.48 -11.53
C ALA A 73 -8.94 -0.27 -10.81
N THR A 74 -8.93 -0.05 -9.49
CA THR A 74 -10.11 0.44 -8.79
C THR A 74 -10.52 1.81 -9.34
N GLU A 75 -11.82 2.01 -9.54
CA GLU A 75 -12.35 3.19 -10.22
C GLU A 75 -12.55 4.36 -9.26
N PRO A 76 -11.91 5.52 -9.49
CA PRO A 76 -12.29 6.74 -8.81
C PRO A 76 -13.66 7.20 -9.31
N VAL A 77 -14.51 7.62 -8.40
CA VAL A 77 -15.83 8.20 -8.76
C VAL A 77 -15.62 9.44 -9.63
N ASP A 78 -16.52 9.66 -10.59
CA ASP A 78 -16.44 10.80 -11.50
C ASP A 78 -16.97 12.09 -10.83
N VAL A 79 -16.19 12.56 -9.87
CA VAL A 79 -16.38 13.83 -9.17
C VAL A 79 -15.06 14.60 -9.13
N SER A 80 -15.11 15.89 -8.85
CA SER A 80 -13.89 16.66 -8.58
C SER A 80 -13.27 16.19 -7.27
N GLN A 81 -12.09 15.59 -7.35
CA GLN A 81 -11.36 15.01 -6.20
C GLN A 81 -9.85 15.03 -6.43
N PRO A 82 -9.01 14.95 -5.37
CA PRO A 82 -9.40 14.87 -3.96
C PRO A 82 -9.98 16.18 -3.41
N VAL A 83 -10.81 16.10 -2.37
CA VAL A 83 -11.43 17.25 -1.70
C VAL A 83 -10.73 17.50 -0.37
N ALA A 84 -10.18 18.69 -0.18
CA ALA A 84 -9.46 19.06 1.04
C ALA A 84 -10.42 19.70 2.08
N TYR A 85 -10.34 19.19 3.32
CA TYR A 85 -10.96 19.76 4.52
C TYR A 85 -9.98 19.64 5.69
N GLU A 86 -9.23 20.67 5.95
CA GLU A 86 -8.21 20.68 7.01
C GLU A 86 -8.73 20.10 8.34
N PRO A 87 -8.00 19.15 8.95
CA PRO A 87 -6.68 18.64 8.58
C PRO A 87 -6.71 17.41 7.65
N TYR A 88 -7.79 17.19 6.90
CA TYR A 88 -8.02 16.00 6.08
C TYR A 88 -8.12 16.31 4.58
N VAL A 89 -7.95 15.24 3.80
CA VAL A 89 -8.24 15.16 2.37
C VAL A 89 -9.05 13.90 2.09
N VAL A 90 -10.04 14.01 1.22
CA VAL A 90 -11.04 12.95 0.96
C VAL A 90 -11.00 12.54 -0.50
N THR A 91 -11.04 11.23 -0.74
CA THR A 91 -11.18 10.63 -2.07
C THR A 91 -12.35 9.65 -2.12
N PHE A 92 -12.90 9.44 -3.32
CA PHE A 92 -14.10 8.66 -3.57
C PHE A 92 -13.81 7.58 -4.61
N TRP A 93 -14.16 6.32 -4.26
CA TRP A 93 -13.86 5.15 -5.07
C TRP A 93 -15.10 4.29 -5.22
N ARG A 94 -15.25 3.62 -6.35
CA ARG A 94 -16.30 2.61 -6.52
C ARG A 94 -16.12 1.51 -5.47
N HIS A 95 -17.22 1.08 -4.86
CA HIS A 95 -17.23 -0.06 -3.95
C HIS A 95 -17.30 -1.36 -4.74
N TYR A 96 -16.42 -2.30 -4.39
CA TYR A 96 -16.40 -3.66 -4.90
C TYR A 96 -16.75 -4.60 -3.75
N PRO A 97 -17.98 -5.14 -3.67
CA PRO A 97 -18.36 -6.11 -2.64
C PRO A 97 -17.47 -7.35 -2.72
N GLN A 98 -16.84 -7.71 -1.61
CA GLN A 98 -15.94 -8.84 -1.59
C GLN A 98 -16.68 -10.12 -1.14
N PRO A 99 -16.50 -11.24 -1.85
CA PRO A 99 -17.14 -12.49 -1.50
C PRO A 99 -16.52 -13.13 -0.26
N ALA A 100 -17.31 -13.96 0.43
CA ALA A 100 -16.86 -14.65 1.65
C ALA A 100 -15.76 -15.71 1.41
N HIS A 101 -15.54 -16.13 0.15
CA HIS A 101 -14.53 -17.15 -0.19
C HIS A 101 -13.08 -16.62 -0.26
N GLY A 102 -12.87 -15.36 0.10
CA GLY A 102 -11.53 -14.78 0.26
C GLY A 102 -11.02 -13.98 -0.93
N ALA A 103 -9.77 -13.51 -0.78
CA ALA A 103 -9.10 -12.68 -1.77
C ALA A 103 -8.80 -13.43 -3.08
N PRO A 104 -8.62 -12.72 -4.20
CA PRO A 104 -8.18 -13.31 -5.46
C PRO A 104 -6.86 -14.09 -5.32
N PRO A 105 -6.68 -15.21 -6.09
CA PRO A 105 -5.42 -15.94 -6.13
C PRO A 105 -4.26 -15.06 -6.57
N SER A 106 -3.05 -15.34 -6.05
CA SER A 106 -1.84 -14.55 -6.33
C SER A 106 -1.47 -14.48 -7.81
N GLY A 107 -1.77 -15.51 -8.59
CA GLY A 107 -1.58 -15.50 -10.04
C GLY A 107 -2.36 -14.40 -10.75
N ARG A 108 -3.56 -14.04 -10.25
CA ARG A 108 -4.31 -12.89 -10.81
C ARG A 108 -3.52 -11.58 -10.66
N LEU A 109 -2.86 -11.38 -9.51
CA LEU A 109 -1.96 -10.23 -9.34
C LEU A 109 -0.77 -10.30 -10.30
N GLY A 110 -0.17 -11.48 -10.49
CA GLY A 110 0.92 -11.67 -11.45
C GLY A 110 0.52 -11.23 -12.86
N ALA A 111 -0.65 -11.64 -13.35
CA ALA A 111 -1.19 -11.23 -14.65
C ALA A 111 -1.44 -9.71 -14.72
N LEU A 112 -1.99 -9.12 -13.65
CA LEU A 112 -2.20 -7.66 -13.55
C LEU A 112 -0.89 -6.90 -13.64
N LEU A 113 0.13 -7.30 -12.89
CA LEU A 113 1.44 -6.63 -12.91
C LEU A 113 2.15 -6.78 -14.24
N ARG A 114 2.03 -7.93 -14.92
CA ARG A 114 2.53 -8.09 -16.27
C ARG A 114 1.89 -7.08 -17.23
N THR A 115 0.58 -6.91 -17.14
CA THR A 115 -0.16 -5.92 -17.94
C THR A 115 0.27 -4.51 -17.57
N LEU A 116 0.30 -4.17 -16.29
CA LEU A 116 0.73 -2.85 -15.80
C LEU A 116 2.10 -2.46 -16.37
N HIS A 117 3.08 -3.35 -16.21
CA HIS A 117 4.47 -3.09 -16.61
C HIS A 117 4.67 -3.06 -18.13
N SER A 118 3.69 -3.49 -18.93
CA SER A 118 3.71 -3.41 -20.40
C SER A 118 3.06 -2.14 -20.95
N LEU A 119 2.32 -1.38 -20.13
CA LEU A 119 1.72 -0.13 -20.54
C LEU A 119 2.78 0.93 -20.88
N PRO A 120 2.49 1.87 -21.79
CA PRO A 120 3.37 3.02 -22.03
C PRO A 120 3.49 3.89 -20.78
N PRO A 121 4.49 4.78 -20.71
CA PRO A 121 4.60 5.74 -19.62
C PRO A 121 3.32 6.56 -19.45
N PRO A 122 2.79 6.73 -18.22
CA PRO A 122 1.61 7.55 -17.99
C PRO A 122 1.93 9.04 -18.21
N PRO A 123 0.93 9.85 -18.62
CA PRO A 123 1.10 11.30 -18.77
C PRO A 123 1.14 12.02 -17.41
N VAL A 124 1.00 11.27 -16.32
CA VAL A 124 1.05 11.76 -14.95
C VAL A 124 2.49 11.69 -14.45
N THR A 125 3.01 12.78 -13.90
CA THR A 125 4.34 12.77 -13.27
C THR A 125 4.30 11.97 -11.97
N LEU A 126 4.92 10.79 -11.98
CA LEU A 126 5.06 9.95 -10.81
C LEU A 126 6.28 10.36 -9.97
N PRO A 127 6.18 10.29 -8.63
CA PRO A 127 7.34 10.45 -7.78
C PRO A 127 8.34 9.32 -8.04
N ARG A 128 9.64 9.59 -7.85
CA ARG A 128 10.64 8.52 -7.85
C ARG A 128 10.41 7.64 -6.62
N HIS A 129 10.45 6.33 -6.80
CA HIS A 129 10.39 5.39 -5.68
C HIS A 129 11.56 5.62 -4.72
N GLN A 130 11.25 5.80 -3.45
CA GLN A 130 12.22 6.01 -2.38
C GLN A 130 12.00 4.97 -1.29
N PRO A 131 12.70 3.82 -1.35
CA PRO A 131 12.51 2.76 -0.37
C PRO A 131 12.79 3.26 1.04
N LEU A 132 11.99 2.81 2.01
CA LEU A 132 12.13 3.10 3.44
C LEU A 132 12.07 4.60 3.83
N ALA A 133 11.53 5.47 2.96
CA ALA A 133 11.35 6.89 3.31
C ALA A 133 10.30 7.05 4.44
N SER A 134 9.18 6.35 4.36
CA SER A 134 8.13 6.35 5.38
C SER A 134 8.57 5.74 6.70
N LEU A 135 9.44 4.71 6.66
CA LEU A 135 10.06 4.13 7.86
C LEU A 135 10.94 5.17 8.57
N LYS A 136 11.81 5.87 7.82
CA LYS A 136 12.67 6.93 8.38
C LYS A 136 11.84 7.93 9.16
N THR A 137 10.78 8.46 8.56
CA THR A 137 9.89 9.41 9.23
C THR A 137 9.26 8.82 10.49
N ALA A 138 8.77 7.58 10.43
CA ALA A 138 8.17 6.92 11.58
C ALA A 138 9.18 6.72 12.73
N VAL A 139 10.40 6.31 12.42
CA VAL A 139 11.47 6.11 13.43
C VAL A 139 11.90 7.44 14.06
N GLU A 140 12.08 8.49 13.26
CA GLU A 140 12.50 9.81 13.75
C GLU A 140 11.45 10.47 14.64
N SER A 141 10.16 10.31 14.32
CA SER A 141 9.06 10.92 15.08
C SER A 141 8.55 10.05 16.24
N SER A 142 8.94 8.79 16.32
CA SER A 142 8.41 7.86 17.32
C SER A 142 8.76 8.28 18.75
N THR A 143 7.79 8.18 19.63
CA THR A 143 7.96 8.32 21.09
C THR A 143 8.00 6.95 21.80
N TYR A 144 7.60 5.90 21.12
CA TYR A 144 7.55 4.54 21.64
C TYR A 144 8.90 3.81 21.58
N LEU A 145 9.64 3.99 20.47
CA LEU A 145 10.88 3.25 20.25
C LEU A 145 11.96 3.58 21.25
N ALA A 146 12.56 2.53 21.85
CA ALA A 146 13.75 2.68 22.68
C ALA A 146 14.96 3.17 21.84
N PRO A 147 15.93 3.88 22.45
CA PRO A 147 17.10 4.42 21.73
C PRO A 147 17.87 3.37 20.92
N ASN A 148 18.07 2.17 21.47
CA ASN A 148 18.77 1.06 20.82
C ASN A 148 17.98 0.45 19.64
N GLN A 149 16.65 0.46 19.70
CA GLN A 149 15.79 0.03 18.59
C GLN A 149 15.85 1.05 17.45
N ARG A 150 15.76 2.34 17.79
CA ARG A 150 15.86 3.44 16.83
C ARG A 150 17.21 3.42 16.10
N ALA A 151 18.31 3.29 16.83
CA ALA A 151 19.66 3.22 16.26
C ALA A 151 19.77 2.05 15.29
N TRP A 152 19.36 0.85 15.69
CA TRP A 152 19.41 -0.34 14.86
C TRP A 152 18.55 -0.22 13.59
N LEU A 153 17.33 0.30 13.70
CA LEU A 153 16.44 0.50 12.53
C LEU A 153 17.05 1.47 11.51
N MET A 154 17.71 2.54 11.99
CA MET A 154 18.35 3.52 11.11
C MET A 154 19.61 2.94 10.45
N GLU A 155 20.41 2.16 11.18
CA GLU A 155 21.58 1.45 10.65
C GLU A 155 21.17 0.42 9.60
N SER A 156 20.25 -0.49 9.91
CA SER A 156 19.73 -1.48 8.98
C SER A 156 19.13 -0.84 7.72
N ARG A 157 18.41 0.29 7.89
CA ARG A 157 17.92 1.08 6.76
C ARG A 157 19.06 1.56 5.87
N GLN A 158 20.12 2.10 6.46
CA GLN A 158 21.28 2.62 5.70
C GLN A 158 22.00 1.51 4.92
N GLU A 159 22.22 0.36 5.56
CA GLU A 159 22.84 -0.82 4.93
C GLU A 159 22.03 -1.31 3.73
N LEU A 160 20.71 -1.49 3.92
CA LEU A 160 19.82 -1.92 2.83
C LEU A 160 19.76 -0.92 1.68
N LEU A 161 19.76 0.38 1.96
CA LEU A 161 19.76 1.41 0.92
C LEU A 161 21.09 1.48 0.16
N HIS A 162 22.21 1.26 0.84
CA HIS A 162 23.51 1.15 0.18
C HIS A 162 23.52 -0.03 -0.78
N ALA A 163 23.15 -1.22 -0.30
CA ALA A 163 23.07 -2.41 -1.12
C ALA A 163 22.04 -2.29 -2.27
N TYR A 164 20.92 -1.60 -2.03
CA TYR A 164 19.91 -1.31 -3.08
C TYR A 164 20.49 -0.45 -4.22
N GLY A 165 21.37 0.48 -3.89
CA GLY A 165 22.04 1.32 -4.88
C GLY A 165 22.98 0.56 -5.82
N GLU A 166 23.44 -0.61 -5.40
CA GLU A 166 24.36 -1.47 -6.18
C GLU A 166 23.62 -2.55 -7.01
N LEU A 167 22.27 -2.62 -6.92
CA LEU A 167 21.53 -3.63 -7.65
C LEU A 167 21.34 -3.27 -9.12
N ASP A 168 21.56 -4.25 -9.97
CA ASP A 168 21.06 -4.24 -11.34
C ASP A 168 19.63 -4.79 -11.38
N PHE A 169 18.74 -4.09 -12.07
CA PHE A 169 17.31 -4.43 -12.17
C PHE A 169 16.97 -4.95 -13.57
N PRO A 170 16.91 -6.28 -13.78
CA PRO A 170 16.74 -6.90 -15.11
C PRO A 170 15.38 -6.60 -15.76
N LEU A 171 14.32 -6.31 -14.98
CA LEU A 171 13.03 -5.91 -15.51
C LEU A 171 12.98 -4.42 -15.88
N GLY A 172 14.03 -3.68 -15.57
CA GLY A 172 14.16 -2.26 -15.86
C GLY A 172 13.25 -1.38 -15.02
N HIS A 173 13.30 -0.08 -15.33
CA HIS A 173 12.54 0.95 -14.64
C HIS A 173 11.28 1.32 -15.41
N GLY A 174 10.23 1.68 -14.69
CA GLY A 174 8.95 2.14 -15.24
C GLY A 174 8.03 2.65 -14.15
N HIS A 175 6.76 2.82 -14.49
CA HIS A 175 5.75 3.01 -13.46
C HIS A 175 5.51 1.70 -12.72
N ILE A 176 5.40 1.80 -11.42
CA ILE A 176 5.15 0.69 -10.49
C ILE A 176 3.98 1.04 -9.58
N HIS A 177 3.32 0.02 -9.07
CA HIS A 177 2.31 0.19 -8.03
C HIS A 177 2.95 0.60 -6.70
N GLY A 178 4.14 0.08 -6.39
CA GLY A 178 4.92 0.39 -5.20
C GLY A 178 4.51 -0.37 -3.93
N ASP A 179 3.27 -0.83 -3.87
CA ASP A 179 2.73 -1.65 -2.77
C ASP A 179 1.89 -2.84 -3.29
N ALA A 180 2.28 -3.44 -4.42
CA ALA A 180 1.55 -4.55 -5.00
C ALA A 180 1.70 -5.83 -4.18
N TYR A 181 0.60 -6.30 -3.60
CA TYR A 181 0.51 -7.61 -2.97
C TYR A 181 -0.95 -8.11 -3.07
N PRO A 182 -1.22 -9.42 -2.90
CA PRO A 182 -2.58 -9.95 -3.12
C PRO A 182 -3.68 -9.31 -2.26
N GLY A 183 -3.35 -8.73 -1.11
CA GLY A 183 -4.32 -8.00 -0.28
C GLY A 183 -4.84 -6.70 -0.91
N ASN A 184 -4.16 -6.18 -1.94
CA ASN A 184 -4.61 -5.01 -2.71
C ASN A 184 -5.38 -5.40 -3.97
N THR A 185 -5.65 -6.70 -4.19
CA THR A 185 -6.54 -7.17 -5.26
C THR A 185 -7.96 -7.34 -4.75
N LEU A 186 -8.93 -6.94 -5.55
CA LEU A 186 -10.35 -6.98 -5.24
C LEU A 186 -11.09 -7.75 -6.33
N TRP A 187 -12.07 -8.58 -5.95
CA TRP A 187 -13.00 -9.14 -6.89
C TRP A 187 -13.92 -8.05 -7.46
N ASP A 188 -14.16 -8.09 -8.76
CA ASP A 188 -15.19 -7.36 -9.48
C ASP A 188 -15.97 -8.41 -10.28
N GLU A 189 -16.95 -9.04 -9.63
CA GLU A 189 -17.66 -10.23 -10.10
C GLU A 189 -16.71 -11.42 -10.34
N GLN A 190 -16.41 -11.74 -11.59
CA GLN A 190 -15.47 -12.81 -12.01
C GLN A 190 -14.06 -12.26 -12.31
N ASP A 191 -13.93 -10.95 -12.40
CA ASP A 191 -12.68 -10.25 -12.71
C ASP A 191 -11.99 -9.77 -11.45
N VAL A 192 -10.76 -9.29 -11.60
CA VAL A 192 -9.94 -8.80 -10.49
C VAL A 192 -9.43 -7.41 -10.80
N ARG A 193 -9.55 -6.52 -9.83
CA ARG A 193 -8.99 -5.15 -9.90
C ARG A 193 -7.83 -4.98 -8.92
N LEU A 194 -6.91 -4.12 -9.28
CA LEU A 194 -5.82 -3.69 -8.40
C LEU A 194 -6.17 -2.33 -7.78
N GLY A 195 -6.16 -2.29 -6.46
CA GLY A 195 -6.47 -1.10 -5.66
C GLY A 195 -5.27 -0.58 -4.88
N ASP A 196 -5.51 0.47 -4.10
CA ASP A 196 -4.55 1.13 -3.21
C ASP A 196 -3.29 1.69 -3.90
N TRP A 197 -3.50 2.63 -4.82
CA TRP A 197 -2.49 3.27 -5.66
C TRP A 197 -1.69 4.38 -4.97
N ASP A 198 -1.77 4.49 -3.66
CA ASP A 198 -1.16 5.60 -2.89
C ASP A 198 0.38 5.59 -2.96
N GLU A 199 1.00 4.43 -3.17
CA GLU A 199 2.46 4.27 -3.29
C GLU A 199 2.98 4.25 -4.74
N ALA A 200 2.09 4.53 -5.72
CA ALA A 200 2.46 4.52 -7.11
C ALA A 200 3.64 5.48 -7.41
N ALA A 201 4.63 4.96 -8.13
CA ALA A 201 5.90 5.66 -8.33
C ALA A 201 6.55 5.28 -9.69
N SER A 202 7.64 5.95 -10.02
CA SER A 202 8.59 5.51 -11.03
C SER A 202 9.75 4.81 -10.34
N GLY A 203 10.02 3.54 -10.69
CA GLY A 203 11.05 2.73 -10.03
C GLY A 203 11.30 1.41 -10.74
N PRO A 204 12.16 0.55 -10.16
CA PRO A 204 12.37 -0.81 -10.65
C PRO A 204 11.11 -1.66 -10.54
N ARG A 205 10.79 -2.41 -11.60
CA ARG A 205 9.60 -3.27 -11.63
C ARG A 205 9.66 -4.43 -10.64
N GLU A 206 10.85 -4.85 -10.24
CA GLU A 206 11.11 -5.88 -9.24
C GLU A 206 10.51 -5.57 -7.88
N ILE A 207 10.29 -4.30 -7.56
CA ILE A 207 9.63 -3.86 -6.31
C ILE A 207 8.23 -4.47 -6.19
N ASP A 208 7.44 -4.39 -7.26
CA ASP A 208 6.07 -4.91 -7.25
C ASP A 208 6.03 -6.44 -7.13
N LEU A 209 7.05 -7.14 -7.63
CA LEU A 209 7.12 -8.58 -7.50
C LEU A 209 7.56 -8.99 -6.08
N ALA A 210 8.60 -8.35 -5.56
CA ALA A 210 9.17 -8.70 -4.26
C ALA A 210 8.17 -8.63 -3.10
N ASN A 211 7.20 -7.71 -3.17
CA ASN A 211 6.16 -7.57 -2.16
C ASN A 211 5.31 -8.85 -2.00
N THR A 212 5.03 -9.56 -3.11
CA THR A 212 4.31 -10.84 -3.06
C THR A 212 5.18 -11.94 -2.43
N PHE A 213 6.48 -11.96 -2.74
CA PHE A 213 7.43 -12.96 -2.20
C PHE A 213 7.72 -12.76 -0.72
N GLN A 214 7.75 -11.51 -0.24
CA GLN A 214 7.82 -11.22 1.19
C GLN A 214 6.63 -11.81 1.98
N GLY A 215 5.52 -12.09 1.29
CA GLY A 215 4.32 -12.71 1.84
C GLY A 215 4.54 -14.08 2.48
N VAL A 216 5.70 -14.76 2.31
CA VAL A 216 6.06 -15.97 3.05
C VAL A 216 6.06 -15.74 4.56
N ARG A 217 6.35 -14.51 5.01
CA ARG A 217 6.21 -14.08 6.41
C ARG A 217 4.78 -14.24 6.95
N PHE A 218 3.80 -14.18 6.06
CA PHE A 218 2.38 -14.23 6.35
C PHE A 218 1.74 -15.55 5.90
N GLY A 219 2.56 -16.60 5.69
CA GLY A 219 2.08 -17.95 5.37
C GLY A 219 1.81 -18.22 3.89
N ARG A 220 2.21 -17.32 2.98
CA ARG A 220 2.10 -17.59 1.53
C ARG A 220 2.90 -18.82 1.15
N THR A 221 2.26 -19.72 0.38
CA THR A 221 2.80 -21.01 -0.01
C THR A 221 3.67 -20.92 -1.27
N SER A 222 4.55 -21.90 -1.48
CA SER A 222 5.33 -22.02 -2.73
C SER A 222 4.42 -22.11 -3.96
N ALA A 223 3.31 -22.84 -3.87
CA ALA A 223 2.37 -22.98 -4.99
C ALA A 223 1.75 -21.62 -5.40
N GLU A 224 1.42 -20.76 -4.45
CA GLU A 224 0.95 -19.41 -4.74
C GLU A 224 2.03 -18.54 -5.39
N LEU A 225 3.30 -18.69 -4.99
CA LEU A 225 4.42 -17.96 -5.59
C LEU A 225 4.76 -18.50 -6.99
N ASP A 226 4.59 -19.82 -7.22
CA ASP A 226 4.75 -20.43 -8.53
C ASP A 226 3.68 -19.94 -9.50
N ASP A 227 2.41 -19.91 -9.09
CA ASP A 227 1.31 -19.37 -9.88
C ASP A 227 1.52 -17.88 -10.21
N PHE A 228 1.90 -17.08 -9.21
CA PHE A 228 2.24 -15.66 -9.43
C PHE A 228 3.34 -15.49 -10.48
N SER A 229 4.45 -16.24 -10.36
CA SER A 229 5.58 -16.16 -11.28
C SER A 229 5.21 -16.59 -12.70
N LEU A 230 4.40 -17.65 -12.80
CA LEU A 230 3.90 -18.16 -14.09
C LEU A 230 3.06 -17.09 -14.80
N GLN A 231 2.11 -16.49 -14.11
CA GLN A 231 1.20 -15.50 -14.67
C GLN A 231 1.90 -14.17 -15.00
N TYR A 232 2.88 -13.77 -14.20
CA TYR A 232 3.70 -12.61 -14.52
C TYR A 232 4.64 -12.87 -15.70
N GLY A 233 5.15 -14.10 -15.85
CA GLY A 233 6.08 -14.50 -16.90
C GLY A 233 7.56 -14.33 -16.54
N TYR A 234 7.88 -14.10 -15.28
CA TYR A 234 9.24 -14.03 -14.75
C TYR A 234 9.29 -14.53 -13.31
N ASP A 235 10.21 -15.46 -13.03
CA ASP A 235 10.45 -15.94 -11.67
C ASP A 235 11.58 -15.15 -11.03
N ILE A 236 11.22 -14.20 -10.18
CA ILE A 236 12.15 -13.30 -9.50
C ILE A 236 13.09 -14.05 -8.53
N ARG A 237 12.79 -15.29 -8.12
CA ARG A 237 13.68 -16.12 -7.28
C ARG A 237 15.02 -16.43 -7.97
N ARG A 238 15.07 -16.31 -9.30
CA ARG A 238 16.33 -16.47 -10.09
C ARG A 238 17.23 -15.25 -10.02
N TRP A 239 16.73 -14.14 -9.53
CA TRP A 239 17.49 -12.90 -9.41
C TRP A 239 18.06 -12.74 -7.99
N PRO A 240 19.40 -12.51 -7.85
CA PRO A 240 20.05 -12.46 -6.54
C PRO A 240 19.63 -11.26 -5.67
N GLY A 241 18.99 -10.25 -6.23
CA GLY A 241 18.50 -9.08 -5.48
C GLY A 241 17.19 -9.30 -4.70
N LEU A 242 16.46 -10.40 -4.93
CA LEU A 242 15.19 -10.66 -4.25
C LEU A 242 15.31 -10.65 -2.72
N PRO A 243 16.29 -11.31 -2.07
CA PRO A 243 16.39 -11.26 -0.60
C PRO A 243 16.55 -9.85 -0.05
N LEU A 244 17.28 -8.98 -0.76
CA LEU A 244 17.44 -7.57 -0.37
C LEU A 244 16.10 -6.82 -0.45
N LEU A 245 15.33 -6.98 -1.53
CA LEU A 245 14.02 -6.34 -1.64
C LEU A 245 13.02 -6.86 -0.59
N CYS A 246 13.06 -8.16 -0.28
CA CYS A 246 12.27 -8.71 0.83
C CYS A 246 12.68 -8.07 2.18
N GLY A 247 13.97 -7.89 2.44
CA GLY A 247 14.45 -7.20 3.63
C GLY A 247 14.01 -5.72 3.70
N ILE A 248 14.04 -5.01 2.57
CA ILE A 248 13.49 -3.66 2.46
C ILE A 248 11.98 -3.67 2.79
N ARG A 249 11.23 -4.63 2.24
CA ARG A 249 9.80 -4.74 2.51
C ARG A 249 9.51 -5.11 3.96
N ASP A 250 10.32 -6.01 4.57
CA ASP A 250 10.22 -6.36 5.99
C ASP A 250 10.33 -5.11 6.87
N LEU A 251 11.37 -4.29 6.66
CA LEU A 251 11.53 -3.03 7.40
C LEU A 251 10.40 -2.02 7.09
N HIS A 252 9.97 -1.92 5.83
CA HIS A 252 8.88 -1.01 5.44
C HIS A 252 7.62 -1.26 6.26
N THR A 253 7.25 -2.53 6.48
CA THR A 253 6.04 -2.88 7.23
C THR A 253 6.06 -2.41 8.68
N LEU A 254 7.24 -2.22 9.28
CA LEU A 254 7.36 -1.77 10.67
C LEU A 254 6.83 -0.35 10.87
N GLY A 255 6.88 0.50 9.85
CA GLY A 255 6.46 1.89 9.95
C GLY A 255 5.01 2.07 10.43
N SER A 256 4.10 1.20 10.00
CA SER A 256 2.70 1.22 10.45
C SER A 256 2.57 0.83 11.92
N PHE A 257 3.30 -0.21 12.34
CA PHE A 257 3.30 -0.69 13.75
C PHE A 257 3.92 0.34 14.69
N ILE A 258 5.00 1.03 14.28
CA ILE A 258 5.59 2.13 15.06
C ILE A 258 4.54 3.20 15.32
N ARG A 259 3.86 3.69 14.27
CA ARG A 259 2.83 4.74 14.41
C ARG A 259 1.62 4.30 15.24
N ARG A 260 1.26 3.02 15.22
CA ARG A 260 0.17 2.47 16.05
C ARG A 260 0.61 2.34 17.52
N ALA A 261 1.83 1.86 17.77
CA ALA A 261 2.41 1.77 19.11
C ALA A 261 2.53 3.16 19.75
N ASP A 262 2.95 4.20 19.01
CA ASP A 262 2.97 5.59 19.45
C ASP A 262 1.60 6.11 19.91
N ARG A 263 0.51 5.52 19.39
CA ARG A 263 -0.88 5.85 19.78
C ARG A 263 -1.44 4.94 20.88
N GLY A 264 -0.61 4.08 21.45
CA GLY A 264 -0.97 3.20 22.56
C GLY A 264 -1.64 1.87 22.13
N ASP A 265 -1.53 1.47 20.86
CA ASP A 265 -2.01 0.17 20.40
C ASP A 265 -1.05 -0.93 20.87
N THR A 266 -1.46 -1.65 21.92
CA THR A 266 -0.65 -2.70 22.56
C THR A 266 -0.39 -3.90 21.65
N ALA A 267 -1.37 -4.32 20.84
CA ALA A 267 -1.20 -5.42 19.90
C ALA A 267 -0.17 -5.07 18.81
N ALA A 268 -0.21 -3.82 18.32
CA ALA A 268 0.80 -3.34 17.38
C ALA A 268 2.19 -3.25 18.03
N ALA A 269 2.28 -2.86 19.29
CA ALA A 269 3.54 -2.78 20.04
C ALA A 269 4.18 -4.18 20.23
N GLU A 270 3.38 -5.19 20.56
CA GLU A 270 3.82 -6.57 20.69
C GLU A 270 4.34 -7.12 19.34
N GLN A 271 3.59 -6.93 18.27
CA GLN A 271 3.99 -7.33 16.92
C GLN A 271 5.25 -6.59 16.47
N LEU A 272 5.39 -5.30 16.76
CA LEU A 272 6.59 -4.52 16.46
C LEU A 272 7.83 -5.12 17.15
N SER A 273 7.71 -5.41 18.43
CA SER A 273 8.81 -5.99 19.23
C SER A 273 9.23 -7.36 18.67
N TYR A 274 8.26 -8.23 18.39
CA TYR A 274 8.51 -9.55 17.81
C TYR A 274 9.18 -9.45 16.43
N ARG A 275 8.71 -8.57 15.55
CA ARG A 275 9.30 -8.40 14.22
C ARG A 275 10.72 -7.84 14.28
N ILE A 276 10.99 -6.86 15.15
CA ILE A 276 12.34 -6.33 15.37
C ILE A 276 13.28 -7.44 15.87
N GLU A 277 12.83 -8.27 16.80
CA GLU A 277 13.64 -9.38 17.32
C GLU A 277 13.95 -10.41 16.23
N THR A 278 12.96 -10.85 15.46
CA THR A 278 13.16 -11.81 14.37
C THR A 278 14.11 -11.27 13.29
N LEU A 279 14.03 -9.98 12.97
CA LEU A 279 14.93 -9.34 12.01
C LEU A 279 16.37 -9.22 12.55
N ARG A 280 16.55 -8.87 13.83
CA ARG A 280 17.87 -8.83 14.47
C ARG A 280 18.57 -10.19 14.49
N ASN A 281 17.77 -11.24 14.68
CA ASN A 281 18.28 -12.62 14.71
C ASN A 281 18.40 -13.25 13.31
N THR A 282 18.13 -12.47 12.25
CA THR A 282 18.11 -12.96 10.86
C THR A 282 17.21 -14.18 10.65
N ASP A 283 16.13 -14.30 11.45
CA ASP A 283 15.18 -15.39 11.34
C ASP A 283 14.26 -15.18 10.14
N THR A 284 14.64 -15.80 9.02
CA THR A 284 13.88 -15.74 7.76
C THR A 284 12.64 -16.63 7.77
N GLN A 285 12.51 -17.54 8.75
CA GLN A 285 11.39 -18.49 8.85
C GLN A 285 10.27 -17.99 9.77
N ALA A 286 10.53 -16.95 10.56
CA ALA A 286 9.53 -16.38 11.45
C ALA A 286 8.27 -15.98 10.69
N LYS A 287 7.11 -16.38 11.21
CA LYS A 287 5.80 -15.97 10.69
C LYS A 287 5.28 -14.77 11.48
N TRP A 288 4.75 -13.80 10.77
CA TRP A 288 4.24 -12.57 11.36
C TRP A 288 2.72 -12.56 11.34
N GLY A 289 2.11 -12.08 12.42
CA GLY A 289 0.66 -11.84 12.47
C GLY A 289 0.30 -10.51 11.77
N SER A 290 -0.88 -10.47 11.16
CA SER A 290 -1.55 -9.22 10.84
C SER A 290 -2.22 -8.75 12.13
N ALA A 291 -1.74 -7.68 12.75
CA ALA A 291 -2.36 -7.08 13.93
C ALA A 291 -3.45 -6.08 13.54
#